data_e09a8691bb4abbb6ee3d74cc07b97782
#
_entry.id   e09a8691bb4abbb6ee3d74cc07b97782
#
_cell.length_a   1.000
_cell.length_b   1.000
_cell.length_c   1.000
_cell.angle_alpha   90.00
_cell.angle_beta   90.00
_cell.angle_gamma   90.00
#
_symmetry.space_group_name_H-M   'P 1'
#
loop_
_entity.id
_entity.type
_entity.pdbx_description
1 polymer ?
#
loop_
_entity_poly.entity_id
_entity_poly.type
_entity_poly.pdbx_seq_one_letter_code
_entity_poly.pdbx_strand_id
1 'polypeptide(L)'
;MRHLLIASPLVLALAACGLNGTDRDTEDRQAANAVSTAPANPVATTDDALLSHDPTGNAPIDPAQTDDKPRPTMQAQVVLDRLGFTPGVVDGAMGMSTRNALNGFQLANNLKETGELDEATKQALGQWSNIPATRVVTIPADFAAGPFYATPDEPEDQAKMPGLGYQSLDEKLAERFHTTVAVLKELNPGSTVSAPLMAPTPTTGSSSAVFVPKPGPPSFFRAGQQIRVPNVGADRIYPASVKDANWLATLKMLGVGSEQPKADKIVVDKSAGTLLAYDAAGKLIAAYTATMGSTNDPLPLGDWKIVGKAFNPPFHYNPDLFWDAKASDEKAKLPPGPNGPVGVVWIDLSKEHYGIHGTPQPETIGRAESHGCVRLTNWDAARLAQMVAGSTKVSFVA
;
A
#
# COMPACT_ATOMS: atom_id res chain seq x y z
N MET A 1 14.22 -13.16 -72.63
CA MET A 1 15.67 -13.33 -72.80
C MET A 1 16.26 -13.61 -71.47
N ARG A 2 16.59 -14.87 -71.28
CA ARG A 2 17.87 -15.44 -70.87
C ARG A 2 18.33 -15.04 -69.47
N HIS A 3 18.15 -15.97 -68.52
CA HIS A 3 19.17 -16.95 -68.00
C HIS A 3 20.15 -16.29 -67.01
N LEU A 4 20.55 -16.78 -65.88
CA LEU A 4 20.95 -18.14 -65.50
C LEU A 4 21.09 -18.26 -63.99
N LEU A 5 20.80 -19.44 -63.48
CA LEU A 5 21.16 -20.08 -62.22
C LEU A 5 22.67 -20.16 -61.95
N ILE A 6 23.11 -20.36 -60.71
CA ILE A 6 24.17 -21.26 -60.21
C ILE A 6 24.17 -21.11 -58.66
N ALA A 7 23.77 -22.00 -57.79
CA ALA A 7 24.22 -23.33 -57.40
C ALA A 7 25.45 -23.33 -56.43
N SER A 8 25.19 -23.94 -55.27
CA SER A 8 26.02 -24.28 -54.09
C SER A 8 27.39 -24.93 -54.44
N PRO A 9 28.28 -25.13 -53.43
CA PRO A 9 28.15 -26.29 -52.52
C PRO A 9 28.72 -26.12 -51.10
N LEU A 10 28.11 -26.81 -50.20
CA LEU A 10 28.50 -27.77 -49.16
C LEU A 10 29.99 -28.05 -48.96
N VAL A 11 30.52 -27.91 -47.73
CA VAL A 11 31.63 -28.74 -47.22
C VAL A 11 31.36 -29.09 -45.74
N LEU A 12 31.24 -30.38 -45.48
CA LEU A 12 31.35 -31.05 -44.19
C LEU A 12 32.81 -31.09 -43.73
N ALA A 13 33.03 -30.98 -42.40
CA ALA A 13 34.15 -31.68 -41.77
C ALA A 13 33.77 -32.07 -40.33
N LEU A 14 33.81 -33.37 -40.11
CA LEU A 14 33.74 -34.06 -38.81
C LEU A 14 35.09 -34.05 -38.10
N ALA A 15 35.05 -34.06 -36.75
CA ALA A 15 35.86 -34.94 -35.85
C ALA A 15 35.58 -34.43 -34.43
N ALA A 16 34.95 -35.11 -33.56
CA ALA A 16 35.12 -36.33 -32.79
C ALA A 16 36.05 -36.20 -31.59
N CYS A 17 35.50 -36.66 -30.47
CA CYS A 17 36.09 -37.13 -29.22
C CYS A 17 36.32 -36.18 -28.07
N GLY A 18 35.60 -36.42 -26.99
CA GLY A 18 36.13 -36.51 -25.67
C GLY A 18 35.08 -36.43 -24.56
N LEU A 19 34.68 -37.62 -24.10
CA LEU A 19 33.92 -37.95 -22.88
C LEU A 19 34.33 -37.13 -21.64
N ASN A 20 33.42 -36.54 -20.92
CA ASN A 20 33.01 -37.03 -19.60
C ASN A 20 31.89 -36.11 -19.07
N GLY A 21 30.76 -36.78 -18.80
CA GLY A 21 29.61 -36.17 -18.22
C GLY A 21 29.75 -35.94 -16.71
N THR A 22 29.05 -34.98 -16.25
CA THR A 22 28.40 -35.08 -14.93
C THR A 22 27.06 -34.35 -15.06
N ASP A 23 26.03 -35.15 -14.81
CA ASP A 23 24.63 -34.74 -14.71
C ASP A 23 24.50 -33.53 -13.76
N ARG A 24 24.22 -32.36 -14.30
CA ARG A 24 23.77 -31.21 -13.55
C ARG A 24 22.58 -30.47 -14.16
N ASP A 25 22.06 -30.93 -15.29
CA ASP A 25 21.02 -30.23 -16.04
C ASP A 25 19.58 -30.75 -15.79
N THR A 26 19.38 -31.70 -14.88
CA THR A 26 18.07 -32.22 -14.54
C THR A 26 17.48 -31.66 -13.25
N GLU A 27 18.26 -31.06 -12.37
CA GLU A 27 17.73 -30.40 -11.15
C GLU A 27 17.27 -28.97 -11.40
N ASP A 28 17.86 -28.25 -12.34
CA ASP A 28 17.48 -26.86 -12.66
C ASP A 28 16.19 -26.72 -13.48
N ARG A 29 15.72 -27.81 -14.13
CA ARG A 29 14.44 -27.80 -14.85
C ARG A 29 13.24 -28.19 -14.02
N GLN A 30 13.40 -28.80 -12.85
CA GLN A 30 12.32 -29.07 -11.91
C GLN A 30 12.10 -27.90 -10.94
N ALA A 31 13.10 -27.03 -10.73
CA ALA A 31 12.95 -25.85 -9.91
C ALA A 31 12.20 -24.70 -10.61
N ALA A 32 12.09 -24.73 -11.94
CA ALA A 32 11.42 -23.67 -12.71
C ALA A 32 9.89 -23.86 -12.84
N ASN A 33 9.32 -25.00 -12.44
CA ASN A 33 7.90 -25.30 -12.55
C ASN A 33 7.16 -25.44 -11.20
N ALA A 34 7.83 -25.20 -10.09
CA ALA A 34 7.16 -24.95 -8.83
C ALA A 34 6.81 -23.46 -8.73
N VAL A 35 5.80 -23.01 -9.50
CA VAL A 35 5.06 -21.81 -9.12
C VAL A 35 4.43 -22.13 -7.77
N SER A 36 5.11 -21.71 -6.71
CA SER A 36 4.59 -21.77 -5.36
C SER A 36 3.30 -20.96 -5.33
N THR A 37 2.17 -21.65 -5.39
CA THR A 37 0.83 -21.08 -5.20
C THR A 37 0.50 -20.84 -3.73
N ALA A 38 1.45 -21.10 -2.82
CA ALA A 38 1.34 -20.69 -1.44
C ALA A 38 2.04 -19.33 -1.30
N PRO A 39 1.39 -18.28 -0.72
CA PRO A 39 2.13 -17.14 -0.22
C PRO A 39 3.20 -17.72 0.72
N ALA A 40 4.45 -17.28 0.56
CA ALA A 40 5.50 -17.64 1.48
C ALA A 40 4.95 -17.41 2.89
N ASN A 41 5.13 -18.38 3.79
CA ASN A 41 4.83 -18.19 5.20
C ASN A 41 5.32 -16.80 5.57
N PRO A 42 4.50 -15.94 6.20
CA PRO A 42 4.91 -14.60 6.58
C PRO A 42 6.10 -14.73 7.55
N VAL A 43 7.30 -14.69 7.00
CA VAL A 43 8.49 -14.46 7.81
C VAL A 43 8.41 -13.00 8.17
N ALA A 44 8.38 -12.70 9.45
CA ALA A 44 8.40 -11.33 9.95
C ALA A 44 9.47 -10.55 9.20
N THR A 45 9.10 -9.39 8.66
CA THR A 45 10.08 -8.45 8.10
C THR A 45 10.96 -7.94 9.23
N THR A 46 12.15 -7.42 8.92
CA THR A 46 12.98 -6.76 9.93
C THR A 46 12.22 -5.65 10.65
N ASP A 47 11.24 -5.02 10.00
CA ASP A 47 10.41 -3.98 10.60
C ASP A 47 9.27 -4.54 11.45
N ASP A 48 8.73 -5.71 11.11
CA ASP A 48 7.85 -6.45 12.02
C ASP A 48 8.57 -6.87 13.28
N ALA A 49 9.86 -7.21 13.20
CA ALA A 49 10.70 -7.47 14.35
C ALA A 49 10.89 -6.23 15.23
N LEU A 50 10.98 -5.01 14.65
CA LEU A 50 11.08 -3.76 15.41
C LEU A 50 9.80 -3.43 16.19
N LEU A 51 8.63 -3.89 15.71
CA LEU A 51 7.32 -3.68 16.34
C LEU A 51 6.78 -4.95 17.03
N SER A 52 7.63 -5.94 17.29
CA SER A 52 7.26 -7.18 17.96
C SER A 52 8.11 -7.42 19.21
N HIS A 53 7.66 -8.31 20.08
CA HIS A 53 8.46 -8.77 21.19
C HIS A 53 9.64 -9.62 20.78
N ASP A 54 9.55 -10.27 19.65
CA ASP A 54 10.57 -11.14 19.10
C ASP A 54 11.27 -10.45 17.94
N PRO A 55 12.51 -9.97 18.16
CA PRO A 55 13.30 -9.35 17.11
C PRO A 55 13.66 -10.31 15.97
N THR A 56 13.50 -11.63 16.16
CA THR A 56 13.73 -12.65 15.13
C THR A 56 12.48 -12.98 14.33
N GLY A 57 11.30 -12.65 14.87
CA GLY A 57 10.01 -12.97 14.26
C GLY A 57 9.66 -14.45 14.25
N ASN A 58 10.46 -15.30 14.92
CA ASN A 58 10.32 -16.76 14.92
C ASN A 58 9.89 -17.34 16.27
N ALA A 59 9.78 -16.52 17.33
CA ALA A 59 9.32 -17.03 18.62
C ALA A 59 7.87 -17.54 18.53
N PRO A 60 7.56 -18.62 19.24
CA PRO A 60 6.17 -19.03 19.42
C PRO A 60 5.37 -17.86 19.98
N ILE A 61 4.15 -17.64 19.46
CA ILE A 61 3.24 -16.62 20.02
C ILE A 61 3.04 -16.98 21.50
N ASP A 62 3.40 -16.06 22.39
CA ASP A 62 3.16 -16.21 23.82
C ASP A 62 1.64 -16.43 24.03
N PRO A 63 1.22 -17.53 24.68
CA PRO A 63 -0.21 -17.76 24.96
C PRO A 63 -0.89 -16.59 25.67
N ALA A 64 -0.15 -15.82 26.48
CA ALA A 64 -0.66 -14.61 27.13
C ALA A 64 -0.95 -13.47 26.14
N GLN A 65 -0.44 -13.56 24.91
CA GLN A 65 -0.63 -12.58 23.83
C GLN A 65 -1.70 -13.03 22.82
N THR A 66 -2.22 -14.25 22.96
CA THR A 66 -3.33 -14.72 22.11
C THR A 66 -4.57 -13.84 22.32
N ASP A 67 -5.29 -13.58 21.23
CA ASP A 67 -6.60 -12.92 21.32
C ASP A 67 -7.64 -13.97 21.72
N ASP A 68 -8.22 -13.81 22.88
CA ASP A 68 -9.29 -14.67 23.41
C ASP A 68 -10.64 -14.42 22.73
N LYS A 69 -10.74 -13.33 21.95
CA LYS A 69 -11.95 -12.96 21.22
C LYS A 69 -11.90 -13.45 19.79
N PRO A 70 -12.89 -14.25 19.33
CA PRO A 70 -12.99 -14.60 17.93
C PRO A 70 -13.21 -13.35 17.05
N ARG A 71 -12.40 -13.18 16.00
CA ARG A 71 -12.50 -12.06 15.05
C ARG A 71 -12.49 -12.55 13.60
N PRO A 72 -13.49 -13.33 13.17
CA PRO A 72 -13.44 -14.02 11.87
C PRO A 72 -13.37 -13.05 10.70
N THR A 73 -14.11 -11.93 10.73
CA THR A 73 -14.06 -10.92 9.66
C THR A 73 -12.70 -10.22 9.61
N MET A 74 -12.16 -9.80 10.76
CA MET A 74 -10.83 -9.18 10.81
C MET A 74 -9.73 -10.14 10.36
N GLN A 75 -9.83 -11.44 10.72
CA GLN A 75 -8.89 -12.46 10.23
C GLN A 75 -8.95 -12.58 8.70
N ALA A 76 -10.14 -12.61 8.13
CA ALA A 76 -10.30 -12.62 6.68
C ALA A 76 -9.72 -11.35 6.04
N GLN A 77 -9.99 -10.17 6.60
CA GLN A 77 -9.41 -8.90 6.13
C GLN A 77 -7.87 -8.93 6.18
N VAL A 78 -7.28 -9.40 7.28
CA VAL A 78 -5.82 -9.55 7.44
C VAL A 78 -5.24 -10.49 6.39
N VAL A 79 -5.87 -11.64 6.14
CA VAL A 79 -5.42 -12.60 5.13
C VAL A 79 -5.54 -11.98 3.73
N LEU A 80 -6.66 -11.35 3.43
CA LEU A 80 -6.89 -10.69 2.13
C LEU A 80 -5.87 -9.57 1.89
N ASP A 81 -5.58 -8.72 2.88
CA ASP A 81 -4.56 -7.67 2.79
C ASP A 81 -3.19 -8.26 2.44
N ARG A 82 -2.79 -9.34 3.12
CA ARG A 82 -1.52 -10.04 2.87
C ARG A 82 -1.43 -10.68 1.48
N LEU A 83 -2.55 -11.02 0.89
CA LEU A 83 -2.65 -11.61 -0.45
C LEU A 83 -2.73 -10.57 -1.57
N GLY A 84 -2.82 -9.28 -1.23
CA GLY A 84 -2.97 -8.18 -2.20
C GLY A 84 -4.42 -7.88 -2.60
N PHE A 85 -5.41 -8.55 -1.99
CA PHE A 85 -6.83 -8.23 -2.13
C PHE A 85 -7.27 -7.37 -0.95
N THR A 86 -6.93 -6.07 -0.98
CA THR A 86 -6.96 -5.29 0.25
C THR A 86 -8.38 -4.80 0.59
N PRO A 87 -8.80 -4.96 1.86
CA PRO A 87 -10.07 -4.44 2.31
C PRO A 87 -10.04 -2.92 2.59
N GLY A 88 -8.94 -2.22 2.20
CA GLY A 88 -8.67 -0.88 2.67
C GLY A 88 -8.38 -0.90 4.17
N VAL A 89 -9.25 -0.31 4.98
CA VAL A 89 -9.13 -0.33 6.44
C VAL A 89 -9.49 -1.71 7.01
N VAL A 90 -8.62 -2.26 7.85
CA VAL A 90 -8.86 -3.50 8.61
C VAL A 90 -9.56 -3.14 9.93
N ASP A 91 -10.86 -3.33 9.97
CA ASP A 91 -11.74 -2.90 11.09
C ASP A 91 -12.62 -4.02 11.66
N GLY A 92 -12.61 -5.20 11.03
CA GLY A 92 -13.47 -6.32 11.39
C GLY A 92 -14.92 -6.20 10.89
N ALA A 93 -15.23 -5.20 10.06
CA ALA A 93 -16.57 -5.00 9.52
C ALA A 93 -16.71 -5.51 8.07
N MET A 94 -17.90 -6.04 7.75
CA MET A 94 -18.28 -6.44 6.40
C MET A 94 -18.79 -5.22 5.60
N GLY A 95 -17.90 -4.23 5.40
CA GLY A 95 -18.17 -3.05 4.59
C GLY A 95 -18.02 -3.31 3.07
N MET A 96 -18.23 -2.27 2.27
CA MET A 96 -18.07 -2.32 0.82
C MET A 96 -16.64 -2.73 0.42
N SER A 97 -15.61 -2.16 1.04
CA SER A 97 -14.22 -2.47 0.73
C SER A 97 -13.86 -3.93 1.04
N THR A 98 -14.40 -4.50 2.14
CA THR A 98 -14.23 -5.92 2.44
C THR A 98 -14.92 -6.81 1.40
N ARG A 99 -16.12 -6.43 0.93
CA ARG A 99 -16.82 -7.14 -0.16
C ARG A 99 -16.04 -7.09 -1.47
N ASN A 100 -15.48 -5.94 -1.81
CA ASN A 100 -14.63 -5.78 -3.00
C ASN A 100 -13.37 -6.65 -2.92
N ALA A 101 -12.74 -6.69 -1.76
CA ALA A 101 -11.58 -7.57 -1.50
C ALA A 101 -11.93 -9.05 -1.65
N LEU A 102 -13.09 -9.46 -1.11
CA LEU A 102 -13.61 -10.83 -1.27
C LEU A 102 -13.92 -11.15 -2.73
N ASN A 103 -14.59 -10.26 -3.47
CA ASN A 103 -14.84 -10.44 -4.90
C ASN A 103 -13.54 -10.59 -5.69
N GLY A 104 -12.52 -9.76 -5.42
CA GLY A 104 -11.21 -9.88 -6.04
C GLY A 104 -10.54 -11.22 -5.72
N PHE A 105 -10.58 -11.66 -4.47
CA PHE A 105 -10.05 -12.97 -4.07
C PHE A 105 -10.83 -14.12 -4.74
N GLN A 106 -12.16 -14.06 -4.76
CA GLN A 106 -13.03 -15.06 -5.39
C GLN A 106 -12.74 -15.15 -6.89
N LEU A 107 -12.67 -14.02 -7.59
CA LEU A 107 -12.31 -13.96 -9.01
C LEU A 107 -10.95 -14.59 -9.28
N ALA A 108 -9.92 -14.23 -8.50
CA ALA A 108 -8.56 -14.76 -8.66
C ALA A 108 -8.45 -16.28 -8.41
N ASN A 109 -9.41 -16.86 -7.68
CA ASN A 109 -9.46 -18.28 -7.33
C ASN A 109 -10.56 -19.05 -8.09
N ASN A 110 -11.17 -18.46 -9.13
CA ASN A 110 -12.26 -19.04 -9.92
C ASN A 110 -13.47 -19.48 -9.07
N LEU A 111 -13.75 -18.75 -8.00
CA LEU A 111 -14.96 -18.92 -7.19
C LEU A 111 -16.06 -17.99 -7.71
N LYS A 112 -17.31 -18.26 -7.28
CA LYS A 112 -18.41 -17.34 -7.53
C LYS A 112 -18.16 -16.03 -6.77
N GLU A 113 -18.22 -14.91 -7.46
CA GLU A 113 -18.06 -13.56 -6.89
C GLU A 113 -19.34 -13.16 -6.11
N THR A 114 -19.36 -13.49 -4.82
CA THR A 114 -20.47 -13.17 -3.91
C THR A 114 -20.17 -11.97 -3.02
N GLY A 115 -18.88 -11.62 -2.87
CA GLY A 115 -18.43 -10.62 -1.91
C GLY A 115 -18.69 -10.99 -0.46
N GLU A 116 -18.96 -12.26 -0.19
CA GLU A 116 -19.29 -12.76 1.14
C GLU A 116 -18.29 -13.85 1.58
N LEU A 117 -18.17 -14.03 2.89
CA LEU A 117 -17.44 -15.16 3.49
C LEU A 117 -18.32 -16.43 3.46
N ASP A 118 -18.71 -16.86 2.26
CA ASP A 118 -19.43 -18.12 2.07
C ASP A 118 -18.53 -19.34 2.30
N GLU A 119 -19.09 -20.55 2.29
CA GLU A 119 -18.35 -21.79 2.61
C GLU A 119 -17.22 -22.07 1.61
N ALA A 120 -17.41 -21.77 0.31
CA ALA A 120 -16.37 -21.93 -0.69
C ALA A 120 -15.19 -20.99 -0.44
N THR A 121 -15.50 -19.73 -0.10
CA THR A 121 -14.52 -18.71 0.24
C THR A 121 -13.78 -19.04 1.53
N LYS A 122 -14.49 -19.50 2.58
CA LYS A 122 -13.85 -19.93 3.83
C LYS A 122 -12.94 -21.13 3.62
N GLN A 123 -13.36 -22.09 2.79
CA GLN A 123 -12.53 -23.25 2.45
C GLN A 123 -11.26 -22.81 1.70
N ALA A 124 -11.38 -21.91 0.73
CA ALA A 124 -10.23 -21.37 0.01
C ALA A 124 -9.28 -20.57 0.92
N LEU A 125 -9.80 -19.79 1.86
CA LEU A 125 -9.02 -19.07 2.87
C LEU A 125 -8.44 -19.99 3.95
N GLY A 126 -8.94 -21.22 4.09
CA GLY A 126 -8.56 -22.18 5.14
C GLY A 126 -7.07 -22.50 5.18
N GLN A 127 -6.37 -22.43 4.04
CA GLN A 127 -4.92 -22.64 3.97
C GLN A 127 -4.12 -21.59 4.77
N TRP A 128 -4.70 -20.45 5.11
CA TRP A 128 -4.12 -19.39 5.93
C TRP A 128 -4.79 -19.25 7.30
N SER A 129 -5.51 -20.27 7.74
CA SER A 129 -6.23 -20.27 9.03
C SER A 129 -5.31 -20.15 10.25
N ASN A 130 -4.00 -20.45 10.08
CA ASN A 130 -2.96 -20.24 11.08
C ASN A 130 -2.55 -18.76 11.27
N ILE A 131 -2.97 -17.87 10.40
CA ILE A 131 -2.70 -16.42 10.55
C ILE A 131 -3.74 -15.83 11.49
N PRO A 132 -3.36 -15.37 12.70
CA PRO A 132 -4.31 -14.74 13.62
C PRO A 132 -4.76 -13.37 13.12
N ALA A 133 -5.96 -12.95 13.53
CA ALA A 133 -6.52 -11.64 13.19
C ALA A 133 -5.68 -10.48 13.77
N THR A 134 -5.14 -10.67 14.96
CA THR A 134 -4.39 -9.65 15.70
C THR A 134 -3.06 -10.21 16.20
N ARG A 135 -2.13 -9.30 16.51
CA ARG A 135 -0.89 -9.59 17.22
C ARG A 135 -0.60 -8.50 18.24
N VAL A 136 0.28 -8.77 19.19
CA VAL A 136 0.80 -7.77 20.14
C VAL A 136 2.17 -7.29 19.65
N VAL A 137 2.38 -5.99 19.71
CA VAL A 137 3.65 -5.35 19.35
C VAL A 137 4.07 -4.39 20.45
N THR A 138 5.38 -4.14 20.59
CA THR A 138 5.92 -3.07 21.42
C THR A 138 6.25 -1.87 20.55
N ILE A 139 5.76 -0.69 20.92
CA ILE A 139 6.01 0.55 20.17
C ILE A 139 7.47 0.99 20.40
N PRO A 140 8.35 1.01 19.36
CA PRO A 140 9.71 1.46 19.50
C PRO A 140 9.79 2.97 19.74
N ALA A 141 10.84 3.42 20.45
CA ALA A 141 11.01 4.82 20.78
C ALA A 141 11.23 5.71 19.53
N ASP A 142 11.99 5.21 18.57
CA ASP A 142 12.22 5.90 17.28
C ASP A 142 10.96 6.00 16.43
N PHE A 143 10.13 4.94 16.40
CA PHE A 143 8.83 4.99 15.74
C PHE A 143 7.88 5.98 16.42
N ALA A 144 7.91 6.06 17.76
CA ALA A 144 7.07 6.99 18.52
C ALA A 144 7.58 8.42 18.48
N ALA A 145 8.78 8.67 17.97
CA ALA A 145 9.35 10.01 17.91
C ALA A 145 8.55 10.90 16.95
N GLY A 146 8.28 12.14 17.43
CA GLY A 146 7.72 13.24 16.62
C GLY A 146 8.80 13.97 15.80
N PRO A 147 8.51 15.19 15.36
CA PRO A 147 7.38 15.99 15.80
C PRO A 147 6.05 15.60 15.15
N PHE A 148 4.95 15.82 15.88
CA PHE A 148 3.59 15.68 15.39
C PHE A 148 2.92 17.06 15.39
N TYR A 149 2.43 17.47 14.23
CA TYR A 149 1.79 18.78 14.05
C TYR A 149 0.37 18.62 13.51
N ALA A 150 -0.54 19.46 13.95
CA ALA A 150 -1.86 19.55 13.34
C ALA A 150 -1.72 20.06 11.90
N THR A 151 -2.35 19.39 10.96
CA THR A 151 -2.40 19.84 9.56
C THR A 151 -3.36 21.01 9.46
N PRO A 152 -2.94 22.18 8.96
CA PRO A 152 -3.84 23.29 8.71
C PRO A 152 -4.88 22.97 7.62
N ASP A 153 -6.03 23.62 7.69
CA ASP A 153 -7.08 23.47 6.69
C ASP A 153 -6.75 24.21 5.39
N GLU A 154 -6.12 25.40 5.50
CA GLU A 154 -5.87 26.28 4.35
C GLU A 154 -4.56 25.90 3.63
N PRO A 155 -4.57 25.83 2.27
CA PRO A 155 -3.39 25.44 1.48
C PRO A 155 -2.18 26.37 1.72
N GLU A 156 -2.39 27.67 1.94
CA GLU A 156 -1.33 28.62 2.19
C GLU A 156 -0.61 28.36 3.52
N ASP A 157 -1.32 27.86 4.52
CA ASP A 157 -0.72 27.49 5.80
C ASP A 157 -0.07 26.10 5.74
N GLN A 158 -0.66 25.17 4.99
CA GLN A 158 0.00 23.89 4.69
C GLN A 158 1.34 24.10 3.97
N ALA A 159 1.43 25.07 3.04
CA ALA A 159 2.66 25.40 2.33
C ALA A 159 3.80 25.89 3.24
N LYS A 160 3.47 26.41 4.43
CA LYS A 160 4.44 26.87 5.44
C LYS A 160 4.94 25.75 6.36
N MET A 161 4.30 24.56 6.31
CA MET A 161 4.66 23.43 7.14
C MET A 161 6.01 22.84 6.74
N PRO A 162 6.79 22.28 7.67
CA PRO A 162 8.04 21.59 7.35
C PRO A 162 7.81 20.28 6.58
N GLY A 163 6.59 19.75 6.64
CA GLY A 163 6.10 18.54 5.99
C GLY A 163 4.67 18.27 6.42
N LEU A 164 3.90 17.55 5.60
CA LEU A 164 2.54 17.11 5.93
C LEU A 164 2.60 15.69 6.52
N GLY A 165 3.34 15.56 7.64
CA GLY A 165 3.51 14.33 8.42
C GLY A 165 2.27 13.97 9.23
N TYR A 166 2.35 12.88 9.98
CA TYR A 166 1.27 12.49 10.90
C TYR A 166 1.03 13.52 11.99
N GLN A 167 -0.22 13.67 12.38
CA GLN A 167 -0.62 14.59 13.42
C GLN A 167 -0.43 14.02 14.83
N SER A 168 -0.36 12.68 14.94
CA SER A 168 -0.17 11.99 16.21
C SER A 168 0.50 10.63 16.02
N LEU A 169 1.03 10.06 17.11
CA LEU A 169 1.50 8.68 17.14
C LEU A 169 0.36 7.70 16.86
N ASP A 170 -0.84 8.01 17.33
CA ASP A 170 -2.03 7.16 17.13
C ASP A 170 -2.37 7.02 15.63
N GLU A 171 -2.33 8.12 14.89
CA GLU A 171 -2.55 8.15 13.44
C GLU A 171 -1.45 7.37 12.71
N LYS A 172 -0.17 7.60 13.08
CA LYS A 172 0.98 6.88 12.51
C LYS A 172 0.87 5.36 12.73
N LEU A 173 0.41 4.92 13.91
CA LEU A 173 0.16 3.52 14.20
C LEU A 173 -1.03 2.97 13.41
N ALA A 174 -2.10 3.73 13.29
CA ALA A 174 -3.28 3.32 12.53
C ALA A 174 -2.92 3.06 11.07
N GLU A 175 -2.16 3.94 10.44
CA GLU A 175 -1.72 3.75 9.07
C GLU A 175 -0.72 2.59 8.93
N ARG A 176 0.23 2.46 9.87
CA ARG A 176 1.18 1.33 9.90
C ARG A 176 0.49 -0.03 9.93
N PHE A 177 -0.63 -0.13 10.60
CA PHE A 177 -1.39 -1.37 10.74
C PHE A 177 -2.66 -1.41 9.89
N HIS A 178 -2.75 -0.57 8.86
CA HIS A 178 -3.84 -0.50 7.86
C HIS A 178 -5.23 -0.44 8.53
N THR A 179 -5.35 0.34 9.58
CA THR A 179 -6.56 0.43 10.40
C THR A 179 -6.87 1.88 10.78
N THR A 180 -7.78 2.09 11.73
CA THR A 180 -8.11 3.40 12.27
C THR A 180 -7.70 3.53 13.73
N VAL A 181 -7.55 4.78 14.19
CA VAL A 181 -7.31 5.07 15.60
C VAL A 181 -8.43 4.52 16.50
N ALA A 182 -9.68 4.53 16.02
CA ALA A 182 -10.81 3.99 16.74
C ALA A 182 -10.67 2.48 16.98
N VAL A 183 -10.31 1.72 15.95
CA VAL A 183 -10.08 0.27 16.03
C VAL A 183 -8.90 -0.03 16.95
N LEU A 184 -7.80 0.71 16.87
CA LEU A 184 -6.66 0.51 17.78
C LEU A 184 -7.07 0.72 19.24
N LYS A 185 -7.88 1.73 19.54
CA LYS A 185 -8.40 1.96 20.90
C LYS A 185 -9.34 0.84 21.35
N GLU A 186 -10.20 0.33 20.47
CA GLU A 186 -11.08 -0.82 20.76
C GLU A 186 -10.27 -2.09 21.05
N LEU A 187 -9.19 -2.33 20.30
CA LEU A 187 -8.30 -3.48 20.53
C LEU A 187 -7.50 -3.35 21.84
N ASN A 188 -7.38 -2.15 22.41
CA ASN A 188 -6.56 -1.83 23.58
C ASN A 188 -7.36 -1.09 24.68
N PRO A 189 -8.46 -1.67 25.17
CA PRO A 189 -9.21 -1.06 26.27
C PRO A 189 -8.34 -1.00 27.53
N GLY A 190 -8.27 0.15 28.18
CA GLY A 190 -7.47 0.34 29.40
C GLY A 190 -6.12 1.01 29.17
N SER A 191 -5.71 1.28 27.94
CA SER A 191 -4.62 2.21 27.68
C SER A 191 -5.03 3.63 28.12
N THR A 192 -4.08 4.41 28.62
CA THR A 192 -4.36 5.77 29.11
C THR A 192 -3.75 6.80 28.17
N VAL A 193 -4.44 7.92 28.00
CA VAL A 193 -3.96 9.05 27.19
C VAL A 193 -2.60 9.53 27.71
N SER A 194 -1.61 9.62 26.82
CA SER A 194 -0.32 10.20 27.14
C SER A 194 -0.39 11.73 27.01
N ALA A 195 0.37 12.43 27.84
CA ALA A 195 0.54 13.87 27.66
C ALA A 195 1.16 14.15 26.27
N PRO A 196 0.79 15.29 25.63
CA PRO A 196 1.38 15.65 24.35
C PRO A 196 2.91 15.66 24.46
N LEU A 197 3.60 15.07 23.47
CA LEU A 197 5.02 15.29 23.30
C LEU A 197 5.16 16.77 22.90
N MET A 198 5.60 17.60 23.83
CA MET A 198 5.81 19.02 23.55
C MET A 198 6.84 19.14 22.43
N ALA A 199 6.44 19.82 21.35
CA ALA A 199 7.39 20.30 20.36
C ALA A 199 8.46 21.13 21.08
N PRO A 200 9.74 21.10 20.67
CA PRO A 200 10.76 21.95 21.24
C PRO A 200 10.30 23.40 21.09
N THR A 201 10.25 24.11 22.23
CA THR A 201 9.89 25.52 22.27
C THR A 201 10.89 26.29 21.41
N PRO A 202 10.45 27.08 20.40
CA PRO A 202 11.38 27.88 19.63
C PRO A 202 12.09 28.83 20.59
N THR A 203 13.42 28.82 20.59
CA THR A 203 14.23 29.81 21.29
C THR A 203 13.91 31.18 20.71
N THR A 204 13.34 32.03 21.53
CA THR A 204 13.00 33.44 21.23
C THR A 204 14.23 34.17 20.74
N GLY A 205 14.23 34.55 19.47
CA GLY A 205 15.26 35.42 18.89
C GLY A 205 15.02 35.66 17.40
N SER A 206 14.06 36.47 17.05
CA SER A 206 14.00 37.38 15.90
C SER A 206 12.57 37.77 15.59
N SER A 207 12.31 39.04 15.42
CA SER A 207 11.00 39.65 15.20
C SER A 207 10.56 39.65 13.72
N SER A 208 10.63 38.51 13.07
CA SER A 208 9.86 38.20 11.87
C SER A 208 8.80 37.21 12.31
N ALA A 209 7.55 37.37 11.90
CA ALA A 209 6.47 36.42 12.19
C ALA A 209 6.79 35.08 11.53
N VAL A 210 7.59 34.27 12.22
CA VAL A 210 7.92 32.92 11.77
C VAL A 210 6.68 32.07 11.99
N PHE A 211 6.22 31.40 10.95
CA PHE A 211 5.13 30.42 11.07
C PHE A 211 5.55 29.32 12.04
N VAL A 212 4.76 29.11 13.08
CA VAL A 212 4.98 28.07 14.08
C VAL A 212 3.87 27.04 13.95
N PRO A 213 4.18 25.81 13.50
CA PRO A 213 3.17 24.75 13.41
C PRO A 213 2.51 24.50 14.76
N LYS A 214 1.19 24.31 14.76
CA LYS A 214 0.45 23.93 15.96
C LYS A 214 0.79 22.50 16.32
N PRO A 215 1.00 22.15 17.61
CA PRO A 215 1.10 20.75 18.03
C PRO A 215 -0.13 19.95 17.60
N GLY A 216 0.10 18.70 17.24
CA GLY A 216 -0.97 17.76 16.94
C GLY A 216 -1.74 17.32 18.21
N PRO A 217 -2.83 16.55 18.05
CA PRO A 217 -3.61 16.08 19.17
C PRO A 217 -2.77 15.15 20.08
N PRO A 218 -3.08 15.07 21.39
CA PRO A 218 -2.41 14.16 22.29
C PRO A 218 -2.63 12.71 21.86
N SER A 219 -1.58 11.88 21.95
CA SER A 219 -1.64 10.47 21.62
C SER A 219 -2.16 9.65 22.79
N PHE A 220 -2.92 8.61 22.46
CA PHE A 220 -3.40 7.61 23.39
C PHE A 220 -2.32 6.56 23.71
N PHE A 221 -1.44 6.31 22.74
CA PHE A 221 -0.32 5.37 22.83
C PHE A 221 1.02 6.09 23.09
N ARG A 222 2.04 5.33 23.54
CA ARG A 222 3.39 5.85 23.85
C ARG A 222 4.48 4.85 23.56
N ALA A 223 5.71 5.32 23.44
CA ALA A 223 6.90 4.49 23.33
C ALA A 223 6.99 3.44 24.46
N GLY A 224 7.46 2.24 24.14
CA GLY A 224 7.61 1.11 25.05
C GLY A 224 6.29 0.42 25.43
N GLN A 225 5.15 0.94 25.02
CA GLN A 225 3.86 0.32 25.29
C GLN A 225 3.65 -0.90 24.38
N GLN A 226 3.12 -1.98 24.99
CA GLN A 226 2.59 -3.11 24.24
C GLN A 226 1.15 -2.83 23.83
N ILE A 227 0.86 -3.03 22.57
CA ILE A 227 -0.48 -2.83 22.01
C ILE A 227 -0.88 -3.99 21.11
N ARG A 228 -2.16 -4.31 21.08
CA ARG A 228 -2.75 -5.24 20.12
C ARG A 228 -3.13 -4.49 18.85
N VAL A 229 -2.75 -5.07 17.72
CA VAL A 229 -2.94 -4.47 16.37
C VAL A 229 -3.42 -5.52 15.39
N PRO A 230 -4.06 -5.14 14.26
CA PRO A 230 -4.30 -6.06 13.15
C PRO A 230 -2.98 -6.69 12.67
N ASN A 231 -3.02 -7.98 12.37
CA ASN A 231 -1.83 -8.73 11.97
C ASN A 231 -1.50 -8.59 10.48
N VAL A 232 -1.48 -7.35 9.96
CA VAL A 232 -1.03 -7.00 8.60
C VAL A 232 0.49 -6.89 8.53
N GLY A 233 1.06 -6.59 7.35
CA GLY A 233 2.48 -6.31 7.17
C GLY A 233 3.32 -7.58 6.97
N ALA A 234 2.82 -8.53 6.14
CA ALA A 234 3.58 -9.71 5.73
C ALA A 234 4.61 -9.42 4.63
N ASP A 235 4.55 -8.25 4.05
CA ASP A 235 5.41 -7.87 2.94
C ASP A 235 6.86 -7.70 3.40
N ARG A 236 7.80 -8.28 2.65
CA ARG A 236 9.22 -8.17 2.97
C ARG A 236 9.81 -6.85 2.48
N ILE A 237 10.63 -6.22 3.32
CA ILE A 237 11.42 -5.06 2.96
C ILE A 237 12.88 -5.48 2.79
N TYR A 238 13.42 -5.25 1.60
CA TYR A 238 14.83 -5.45 1.29
C TYR A 238 15.51 -4.08 1.17
N PRO A 239 16.14 -3.57 2.22
CA PRO A 239 16.68 -2.19 2.21
C PRO A 239 17.65 -1.94 1.05
N ALA A 240 18.43 -2.94 0.63
CA ALA A 240 19.38 -2.82 -0.46
C ALA A 240 18.71 -2.67 -1.84
N SER A 241 17.43 -3.04 -1.99
CA SER A 241 16.68 -2.89 -3.24
C SER A 241 16.09 -1.49 -3.44
N VAL A 242 16.02 -0.70 -2.37
CA VAL A 242 15.43 0.65 -2.38
C VAL A 242 16.53 1.70 -2.27
N LYS A 243 16.83 2.39 -3.38
CA LYS A 243 17.90 3.40 -3.43
C LYS A 243 17.55 4.70 -2.71
N ASP A 244 16.29 5.09 -2.71
CA ASP A 244 15.81 6.29 -2.05
C ASP A 244 15.53 6.00 -0.58
N ALA A 245 16.33 6.59 0.31
CA ALA A 245 16.23 6.40 1.76
C ALA A 245 14.88 6.93 2.33
N ASN A 246 14.34 8.01 1.75
CA ASN A 246 13.05 8.55 2.18
C ASN A 246 11.91 7.60 1.78
N TRP A 247 11.99 7.02 0.58
CA TRP A 247 11.02 6.02 0.15
C TRP A 247 11.11 4.74 0.99
N LEU A 248 12.33 4.28 1.29
CA LEU A 248 12.52 3.16 2.21
C LEU A 248 11.89 3.43 3.58
N ALA A 249 12.09 4.63 4.14
CA ALA A 249 11.47 5.01 5.41
C ALA A 249 9.93 5.02 5.31
N THR A 250 9.38 5.47 4.19
CA THR A 250 7.92 5.46 3.94
C THR A 250 7.37 4.03 3.87
N LEU A 251 8.04 3.13 3.14
CA LEU A 251 7.63 1.72 3.07
C LEU A 251 7.63 1.07 4.46
N LYS A 252 8.67 1.31 5.25
CA LYS A 252 8.76 0.85 6.64
C LYS A 252 7.63 1.36 7.50
N MET A 253 7.36 2.65 7.38
CA MET A 253 6.30 3.32 8.12
C MET A 253 4.91 2.76 7.76
N LEU A 254 4.66 2.46 6.49
CA LEU A 254 3.39 1.88 6.00
C LEU A 254 3.31 0.35 6.24
N GLY A 255 4.42 -0.34 6.51
CA GLY A 255 4.45 -1.81 6.54
C GLY A 255 4.26 -2.45 5.17
N VAL A 256 4.72 -1.77 4.11
CA VAL A 256 4.61 -2.23 2.73
C VAL A 256 5.98 -2.73 2.24
N GLY A 257 6.01 -3.91 1.67
CA GLY A 257 7.25 -4.53 1.18
C GLY A 257 7.86 -3.79 0.00
N SER A 258 9.18 -3.93 -0.15
CA SER A 258 9.94 -3.31 -1.24
C SER A 258 9.86 -4.07 -2.57
N GLU A 259 9.33 -5.29 -2.54
CA GLU A 259 9.14 -6.12 -3.73
C GLU A 259 7.67 -6.50 -3.87
N GLN A 260 7.08 -6.15 -4.99
CA GLN A 260 5.70 -6.43 -5.32
C GLN A 260 5.64 -7.19 -6.67
N PRO A 261 4.62 -8.03 -6.89
CA PRO A 261 4.42 -8.67 -8.19
C PRO A 261 4.29 -7.62 -9.29
N LYS A 262 4.68 -7.96 -10.52
CA LYS A 262 4.61 -7.01 -11.65
C LYS A 262 3.25 -7.06 -12.32
N ALA A 263 2.65 -5.89 -12.51
CA ALA A 263 1.40 -5.73 -13.23
C ALA A 263 1.66 -5.36 -14.70
N ASP A 264 1.11 -6.14 -15.63
CA ASP A 264 1.09 -5.82 -17.07
C ASP A 264 -0.10 -4.93 -17.42
N LYS A 265 -1.19 -5.09 -16.68
CA LYS A 265 -2.43 -4.33 -16.88
C LYS A 265 -3.07 -3.97 -15.56
N ILE A 266 -3.63 -2.75 -15.47
CA ILE A 266 -4.59 -2.36 -14.43
C ILE A 266 -5.91 -1.95 -15.07
N VAL A 267 -7.00 -2.27 -14.40
CA VAL A 267 -8.37 -1.89 -14.77
C VAL A 267 -8.98 -1.13 -13.61
N VAL A 268 -9.42 0.09 -13.86
CA VAL A 268 -10.19 0.89 -12.92
C VAL A 268 -11.65 0.82 -13.36
N ASP A 269 -12.46 0.14 -12.55
CA ASP A 269 -13.89 -0.06 -12.81
C ASP A 269 -14.70 0.92 -11.95
N LYS A 270 -15.34 1.87 -12.62
CA LYS A 270 -16.15 2.90 -11.97
C LYS A 270 -17.38 2.31 -11.30
N SER A 271 -18.03 1.35 -11.96
CA SER A 271 -19.28 0.76 -11.46
C SER A 271 -19.05 -0.09 -10.20
N ALA A 272 -17.92 -0.80 -10.16
CA ALA A 272 -17.52 -1.60 -9.02
C ALA A 272 -16.78 -0.80 -7.93
N GLY A 273 -16.27 0.40 -8.25
CA GLY A 273 -15.45 1.19 -7.34
C GLY A 273 -14.11 0.51 -7.02
N THR A 274 -13.49 -0.16 -8.01
CA THR A 274 -12.30 -0.98 -7.80
C THR A 274 -11.18 -0.67 -8.79
N LEU A 275 -9.95 -0.94 -8.37
CA LEU A 275 -8.78 -1.05 -9.21
C LEU A 275 -8.25 -2.48 -9.13
N LEU A 276 -8.19 -3.15 -10.27
CA LEU A 276 -7.73 -4.53 -10.42
C LEU A 276 -6.39 -4.56 -11.16
N ALA A 277 -5.41 -5.28 -10.65
CA ALA A 277 -4.09 -5.44 -11.27
C ALA A 277 -3.88 -6.88 -11.76
N TYR A 278 -3.44 -7.03 -13.01
CA TYR A 278 -3.22 -8.31 -13.68
C TYR A 278 -1.77 -8.44 -14.10
N ASP A 279 -1.21 -9.64 -13.97
CA ASP A 279 0.10 -9.98 -14.50
C ASP A 279 0.09 -10.22 -16.02
N ALA A 280 1.27 -10.51 -16.59
CA ALA A 280 1.43 -10.79 -18.02
C ALA A 280 0.68 -12.04 -18.50
N ALA A 281 0.35 -12.97 -17.61
CA ALA A 281 -0.47 -14.15 -17.91
C ALA A 281 -1.98 -13.87 -17.81
N GLY A 282 -2.36 -12.65 -17.45
CA GLY A 282 -3.75 -12.25 -17.25
C GLY A 282 -4.34 -12.71 -15.91
N LYS A 283 -3.51 -13.18 -14.98
CA LYS A 283 -3.94 -13.54 -13.63
C LYS A 283 -4.14 -12.27 -12.81
N LEU A 284 -5.26 -12.19 -12.09
CA LEU A 284 -5.49 -11.14 -11.10
C LEU A 284 -4.53 -11.32 -9.91
N ILE A 285 -3.70 -10.30 -9.64
CA ILE A 285 -2.66 -10.32 -8.62
C ILE A 285 -2.89 -9.32 -7.50
N ALA A 286 -3.79 -8.34 -7.71
CA ALA A 286 -4.21 -7.43 -6.66
C ALA A 286 -5.58 -6.82 -6.98
N ALA A 287 -6.34 -6.49 -5.94
CA ALA A 287 -7.61 -5.78 -6.03
C ALA A 287 -7.72 -4.77 -4.88
N TYR A 288 -8.05 -3.53 -5.23
CA TYR A 288 -8.17 -2.40 -4.31
C TYR A 288 -9.53 -1.75 -4.47
N THR A 289 -10.18 -1.37 -3.37
CA THR A 289 -11.28 -0.40 -3.46
C THR A 289 -10.69 0.97 -3.74
N ALA A 290 -11.32 1.73 -4.64
CA ALA A 290 -10.86 3.04 -5.05
C ALA A 290 -11.98 4.09 -4.98
N THR A 291 -11.62 5.32 -4.68
CA THR A 291 -12.47 6.49 -4.91
C THR A 291 -12.08 7.11 -6.24
N MET A 292 -13.06 7.42 -7.10
CA MET A 292 -12.76 7.90 -8.44
C MET A 292 -13.87 8.78 -9.00
N GLY A 293 -13.49 9.97 -9.41
CA GLY A 293 -14.38 10.93 -10.06
C GLY A 293 -15.56 11.38 -9.21
N SER A 294 -16.31 12.31 -9.76
CA SER A 294 -17.54 12.86 -9.22
C SER A 294 -18.50 13.15 -10.38
N THR A 295 -19.64 13.77 -10.09
CA THR A 295 -20.53 14.33 -11.12
C THR A 295 -19.93 15.56 -11.78
N ASN A 296 -19.11 16.34 -11.04
CA ASN A 296 -18.44 17.53 -11.56
C ASN A 296 -17.18 17.17 -12.38
N ASP A 297 -16.38 16.24 -11.85
CA ASP A 297 -15.17 15.74 -12.48
C ASP A 297 -15.24 14.23 -12.66
N PRO A 298 -15.91 13.74 -13.71
CA PRO A 298 -16.10 12.31 -13.93
C PRO A 298 -14.78 11.61 -14.26
N LEU A 299 -14.67 10.34 -13.86
CA LEU A 299 -13.56 9.48 -14.26
C LEU A 299 -13.42 9.48 -15.79
N PRO A 300 -12.24 9.80 -16.34
CA PRO A 300 -12.04 9.83 -17.81
C PRO A 300 -11.91 8.41 -18.35
N LEU A 301 -13.01 7.85 -18.85
CA LEU A 301 -13.05 6.49 -19.40
C LEU A 301 -12.11 6.36 -20.62
N GLY A 302 -11.52 5.17 -20.81
CA GLY A 302 -10.62 4.87 -21.91
C GLY A 302 -9.31 4.25 -21.48
N ASP A 303 -8.36 4.19 -22.42
CA ASP A 303 -7.05 3.60 -22.20
C ASP A 303 -5.98 4.70 -22.02
N TRP A 304 -5.20 4.55 -20.99
CA TRP A 304 -4.16 5.50 -20.59
C TRP A 304 -2.80 4.79 -20.48
N LYS A 305 -1.73 5.59 -20.36
CA LYS A 305 -0.36 5.12 -20.12
C LYS A 305 0.15 5.72 -18.83
N ILE A 306 1.00 5.00 -18.12
CA ILE A 306 1.77 5.54 -17.02
C ILE A 306 2.96 6.29 -17.62
N VAL A 307 3.07 7.59 -17.33
CA VAL A 307 4.15 8.46 -17.84
C VAL A 307 5.19 8.78 -16.77
N GLY A 308 4.85 8.59 -15.48
CA GLY A 308 5.75 8.82 -14.38
C GLY A 308 5.25 8.25 -13.06
N LYS A 309 6.16 8.22 -12.07
CA LYS A 309 5.84 7.93 -10.66
C LYS A 309 6.65 8.85 -9.78
N ALA A 310 6.02 9.44 -8.79
CA ALA A 310 6.70 10.22 -7.76
C ALA A 310 6.41 9.60 -6.39
N PHE A 311 7.47 9.42 -5.60
CA PHE A 311 7.41 8.93 -4.22
C PHE A 311 7.59 10.12 -3.27
N ASN A 312 6.73 10.21 -2.27
CA ASN A 312 6.64 11.35 -1.36
C ASN A 312 6.59 12.69 -2.14
N PRO A 313 5.64 12.87 -3.09
CA PRO A 313 5.61 14.06 -3.92
C PRO A 313 5.17 15.29 -3.11
N PRO A 314 5.72 16.48 -3.38
CA PRO A 314 5.06 17.71 -3.01
C PRO A 314 3.79 17.86 -3.87
N PHE A 315 2.81 18.60 -3.38
CA PHE A 315 1.61 18.87 -4.14
C PHE A 315 1.58 20.34 -4.60
N HIS A 316 1.36 20.56 -5.90
CA HIS A 316 1.22 21.88 -6.49
C HIS A 316 -0.27 22.22 -6.57
N TYR A 317 -0.78 22.83 -5.49
CA TYR A 317 -2.16 23.29 -5.45
C TYR A 317 -2.39 24.43 -6.44
N ASN A 318 -3.37 24.25 -7.32
CA ASN A 318 -3.84 25.25 -8.24
C ASN A 318 -5.37 25.33 -8.13
N PRO A 319 -5.95 26.35 -7.50
CA PRO A 319 -7.40 26.46 -7.30
C PRO A 319 -8.19 26.43 -8.61
N ASP A 320 -7.60 26.87 -9.72
CA ASP A 320 -8.26 26.85 -11.04
C ASP A 320 -8.65 25.42 -11.50
N LEU A 321 -8.09 24.38 -10.88
CA LEU A 321 -8.36 22.98 -11.19
C LEU A 321 -9.40 22.33 -10.27
N PHE A 322 -9.96 23.09 -9.31
CA PHE A 322 -10.88 22.55 -8.31
C PHE A 322 -12.17 23.36 -8.28
N TRP A 323 -13.27 22.70 -8.59
CA TRP A 323 -14.60 23.35 -8.65
C TRP A 323 -15.10 23.82 -7.27
N ASP A 324 -14.58 23.28 -6.19
CA ASP A 324 -14.90 23.60 -4.80
C ASP A 324 -13.86 24.50 -4.11
N ALA A 325 -12.85 24.97 -4.85
CA ALA A 325 -11.88 25.92 -4.36
C ALA A 325 -12.56 27.25 -3.99
N LYS A 326 -12.07 27.86 -2.92
CA LYS A 326 -12.55 29.21 -2.50
C LYS A 326 -11.99 30.27 -3.46
N ALA A 327 -12.76 31.32 -3.70
CA ALA A 327 -12.30 32.45 -4.53
C ALA A 327 -11.08 33.18 -3.95
N SER A 328 -10.79 32.97 -2.66
CA SER A 328 -9.62 33.52 -1.96
C SER A 328 -8.38 32.63 -2.04
N ASP A 329 -8.52 31.39 -2.52
CA ASP A 329 -7.40 30.45 -2.53
C ASP A 329 -6.35 30.87 -3.56
N GLU A 330 -5.08 30.74 -3.19
CA GLU A 330 -3.95 31.02 -4.06
C GLU A 330 -3.19 29.74 -4.42
N LYS A 331 -2.43 29.80 -5.50
CA LYS A 331 -1.54 28.70 -5.88
C LYS A 331 -0.48 28.49 -4.81
N ALA A 332 -0.33 27.27 -4.35
CA ALA A 332 0.57 26.93 -3.27
C ALA A 332 1.36 25.64 -3.58
N LYS A 333 2.59 25.57 -3.08
CA LYS A 333 3.38 24.34 -3.11
C LYS A 333 3.39 23.72 -1.73
N LEU A 334 2.60 22.66 -1.57
CA LEU A 334 2.49 21.94 -0.32
C LEU A 334 3.65 20.95 -0.18
N PRO A 335 4.28 20.85 0.99
CA PRO A 335 5.36 19.89 1.21
C PRO A 335 4.86 18.45 1.21
N PRO A 336 5.75 17.47 1.00
CA PRO A 336 5.37 16.05 1.00
C PRO A 336 4.96 15.55 2.39
N GLY A 337 4.22 14.45 2.39
CA GLY A 337 3.87 13.71 3.60
C GLY A 337 2.60 12.89 3.45
N PRO A 338 2.36 11.91 4.35
CA PRO A 338 1.17 11.07 4.31
C PRO A 338 -0.15 11.86 4.41
N ASN A 339 -0.12 13.02 5.06
CA ASN A 339 -1.26 13.93 5.17
C ASN A 339 -1.32 14.97 4.05
N GLY A 340 -0.49 14.83 3.01
CA GLY A 340 -0.63 15.62 1.78
C GLY A 340 -1.86 15.18 0.96
N PRO A 341 -2.41 16.07 0.10
CA PRO A 341 -3.61 15.78 -0.70
C PRO A 341 -3.50 14.53 -1.59
N VAL A 342 -2.28 14.17 -2.00
CA VAL A 342 -1.99 13.00 -2.83
C VAL A 342 -1.25 11.90 -2.06
N GLY A 343 -1.16 12.01 -0.74
CA GLY A 343 -0.48 11.05 0.11
C GLY A 343 0.99 10.86 -0.25
N VAL A 344 1.45 9.62 -0.18
CA VAL A 344 2.88 9.27 -0.35
C VAL A 344 3.28 8.87 -1.77
N VAL A 345 2.33 8.79 -2.70
CA VAL A 345 2.56 8.35 -4.08
C VAL A 345 1.69 9.13 -5.05
N TRP A 346 2.28 9.48 -6.20
CA TRP A 346 1.58 9.90 -7.41
C TRP A 346 2.04 9.03 -8.58
N ILE A 347 1.11 8.33 -9.21
CA ILE A 347 1.31 7.60 -10.47
C ILE A 347 0.67 8.43 -11.55
N ASP A 348 1.51 9.04 -12.39
CA ASP A 348 1.10 9.99 -13.41
C ASP A 348 0.61 9.27 -14.68
N LEU A 349 -0.51 9.73 -15.22
CA LEU A 349 -1.14 9.17 -16.42
C LEU A 349 -0.95 10.07 -17.63
N SER A 350 -1.06 9.50 -18.82
CA SER A 350 -0.99 10.25 -20.09
C SER A 350 -2.18 11.22 -20.30
N LYS A 351 -3.21 11.14 -19.48
CA LYS A 351 -4.25 12.15 -19.37
C LYS A 351 -3.73 13.28 -18.48
N GLU A 352 -3.62 14.46 -19.01
CA GLU A 352 -3.13 15.64 -18.30
C GLU A 352 -3.96 15.90 -17.03
N HIS A 353 -3.30 16.17 -15.92
CA HIS A 353 -3.85 16.38 -14.58
C HIS A 353 -4.52 15.16 -13.92
N TYR A 354 -4.41 13.97 -14.50
CA TYR A 354 -4.99 12.75 -13.93
C TYR A 354 -3.91 11.78 -13.45
N GLY A 355 -4.16 11.18 -12.29
CA GLY A 355 -3.24 10.20 -11.70
C GLY A 355 -3.94 9.23 -10.76
N ILE A 356 -3.16 8.27 -10.27
CA ILE A 356 -3.54 7.35 -9.20
C ILE A 356 -2.65 7.66 -8.01
N HIS A 357 -3.25 7.89 -6.83
CA HIS A 357 -2.49 8.41 -5.68
C HIS A 357 -3.05 7.95 -4.34
N GLY A 358 -2.28 8.17 -3.27
CA GLY A 358 -2.69 7.93 -1.89
C GLY A 358 -3.63 8.98 -1.33
N THR A 359 -4.06 8.80 -0.09
CA THR A 359 -4.94 9.74 0.62
C THR A 359 -4.60 9.80 2.11
N PRO A 360 -4.75 10.97 2.76
CA PRO A 360 -4.66 11.10 4.21
C PRO A 360 -5.86 10.52 4.97
N GLN A 361 -6.92 10.12 4.25
CA GLN A 361 -8.19 9.69 4.84
C GLN A 361 -8.60 8.31 4.31
N PRO A 362 -7.91 7.24 4.71
CA PRO A 362 -8.13 5.89 4.17
C PRO A 362 -9.56 5.38 4.39
N GLU A 363 -10.24 5.81 5.46
CA GLU A 363 -11.63 5.43 5.76
C GLU A 363 -12.65 6.01 4.79
N THR A 364 -12.27 7.02 3.98
CA THR A 364 -13.16 7.64 2.99
C THR A 364 -13.12 6.94 1.63
N ILE A 365 -12.18 6.02 1.43
CA ILE A 365 -12.03 5.30 0.16
C ILE A 365 -13.31 4.52 -0.18
N GLY A 366 -13.80 4.74 -1.40
CA GLY A 366 -15.04 4.20 -1.93
C GLY A 366 -16.32 4.87 -1.41
N ARG A 367 -16.21 5.89 -0.54
CA ARG A 367 -17.36 6.59 0.07
C ARG A 367 -17.41 8.08 -0.25
N ALA A 368 -16.27 8.66 -0.63
CA ALA A 368 -16.16 10.06 -1.03
C ALA A 368 -16.08 10.19 -2.55
N GLU A 369 -16.22 11.40 -3.05
CA GLU A 369 -15.96 11.76 -4.45
C GLU A 369 -14.53 12.29 -4.61
N SER A 370 -14.03 12.34 -5.85
CA SER A 370 -12.75 12.92 -6.19
C SER A 370 -12.87 13.91 -7.35
N HIS A 371 -11.85 14.74 -7.54
CA HIS A 371 -11.71 15.64 -8.68
C HIS A 371 -11.16 14.91 -9.92
N GLY A 372 -11.72 13.73 -10.22
CA GLY A 372 -11.37 12.95 -11.41
C GLY A 372 -10.26 11.90 -11.20
N CYS A 373 -9.32 12.13 -10.30
CA CYS A 373 -8.23 11.20 -9.98
C CYS A 373 -8.72 9.93 -9.27
N VAL A 374 -7.91 8.87 -9.34
CA VAL A 374 -8.14 7.62 -8.62
C VAL A 374 -7.41 7.67 -7.28
N ARG A 375 -8.15 7.65 -6.18
CA ARG A 375 -7.61 7.64 -4.81
C ARG A 375 -7.59 6.23 -4.25
N LEU A 376 -6.47 5.87 -3.65
CA LEU A 376 -6.26 4.64 -2.88
C LEU A 376 -5.82 5.01 -1.46
N THR A 377 -5.79 4.05 -0.55
CA THR A 377 -5.06 4.24 0.72
C THR A 377 -3.57 4.47 0.42
N ASN A 378 -2.82 5.07 1.35
CA ASN A 378 -1.38 5.27 1.14
C ASN A 378 -0.63 3.94 0.98
N TRP A 379 -1.00 2.90 1.73
CA TRP A 379 -0.37 1.58 1.62
C TRP A 379 -0.70 0.87 0.30
N ASP A 380 -1.93 0.97 -0.20
CA ASP A 380 -2.32 0.39 -1.49
C ASP A 380 -1.66 1.13 -2.67
N ALA A 381 -1.60 2.47 -2.60
CA ALA A 381 -0.89 3.29 -3.58
C ALA A 381 0.61 2.95 -3.60
N ALA A 382 1.23 2.73 -2.43
CA ALA A 382 2.62 2.33 -2.31
C ALA A 382 2.88 0.93 -2.89
N ARG A 383 1.98 -0.04 -2.67
CA ARG A 383 2.03 -1.36 -3.32
C ARG A 383 1.92 -1.22 -4.83
N LEU A 384 0.86 -0.55 -5.31
CA LEU A 384 0.61 -0.37 -6.75
C LEU A 384 1.77 0.30 -7.46
N ALA A 385 2.36 1.35 -6.89
CA ALA A 385 3.48 2.07 -7.49
C ALA A 385 4.71 1.19 -7.74
N GLN A 386 4.88 0.12 -6.95
CA GLN A 386 5.96 -0.85 -7.13
C GLN A 386 5.60 -1.96 -8.12
N MET A 387 4.29 -2.22 -8.34
CA MET A 387 3.80 -3.21 -9.30
C MET A 387 3.87 -2.71 -10.74
N VAL A 388 3.63 -1.41 -10.96
CA VAL A 388 3.44 -0.82 -12.29
C VAL A 388 4.72 -0.20 -12.86
N ALA A 389 4.78 -0.13 -14.21
CA ALA A 389 5.85 0.50 -14.98
C ALA A 389 5.23 1.28 -16.17
N GLY A 390 6.04 2.02 -16.93
CA GLY A 390 5.58 2.72 -18.14
C GLY A 390 5.00 1.80 -19.22
N SER A 391 5.30 0.50 -19.17
CA SER A 391 4.71 -0.53 -20.05
C SER A 391 3.37 -1.07 -19.57
N THR A 392 2.98 -0.81 -18.32
CA THR A 392 1.71 -1.30 -17.76
C THR A 392 0.54 -0.61 -18.47
N LYS A 393 -0.39 -1.40 -18.99
CA LYS A 393 -1.62 -0.91 -19.64
C LYS A 393 -2.60 -0.45 -18.56
N VAL A 394 -3.26 0.68 -18.81
CA VAL A 394 -4.24 1.26 -17.89
C VAL A 394 -5.56 1.43 -18.62
N SER A 395 -6.62 0.79 -18.15
CA SER A 395 -7.96 0.92 -18.71
C SER A 395 -8.94 1.42 -17.66
N PHE A 396 -9.65 2.50 -17.94
CA PHE A 396 -10.72 3.03 -17.10
C PHE A 396 -12.05 2.67 -17.76
N VAL A 397 -12.87 1.88 -17.05
CA VAL A 397 -14.16 1.37 -17.53
C VAL A 397 -15.33 1.85 -16.67
N ALA A 398 -16.55 1.81 -17.25
CA ALA A 398 -17.77 2.28 -16.59
C ALA A 398 -18.40 1.21 -15.72
#